data_77e49e108ebf9ccaf934d1d576817ab6
#
_entry.id   77e49e108ebf9ccaf934d1d576817ab6
#
_cell.length_a   1.000
_cell.length_b   1.000
_cell.length_c   1.000
_cell.angle_alpha   90.00
_cell.angle_beta   90.00
_cell.angle_gamma   90.00
#
_symmetry.space_group_name_H-M   'P 1'
#
loop_
_entity.id
_entity.type
_entity.pdbx_description
1 polymer ?
#
loop_
_entity_poly.entity_id
_entity_poly.type
_entity_poly.pdbx_seq_one_letter_code
_entity_poly.pdbx_strand_id
1 'polypeptide(L)'
;MNQHPQAQQAPARQPPIATPAQAHKLAEEMLEVMCNLLAVVEKETELVRAGKLREAMALEQQKTGLTRRYVSAIETLRVAQEHLAQVAPDLLASLKRHHETFRAMLQINLTVLATAHAVSEGILRGVNTEVQRRNMPNTYTAAGQRATPGPRHITPLAVSRSL
;
A
#
# COMPACT_ATOMS: atom_id res chain seq x y z
N MET A 1 54.85 -8.19 -35.01
CA MET A 1 53.73 -7.24 -35.12
C MET A 1 52.64 -7.70 -34.16
N ASN A 2 52.69 -7.20 -32.90
CA ASN A 2 51.70 -7.54 -31.88
C ASN A 2 50.74 -6.33 -31.75
N GLN A 3 49.52 -6.47 -32.25
CA GLN A 3 48.45 -5.52 -31.98
C GLN A 3 47.76 -5.93 -30.66
N HIS A 4 47.90 -5.14 -29.62
CA HIS A 4 47.11 -5.24 -28.42
C HIS A 4 45.70 -4.75 -28.73
N PRO A 5 44.62 -5.48 -28.39
CA PRO A 5 43.28 -4.94 -28.43
C PRO A 5 43.12 -3.93 -27.31
N GLN A 6 42.88 -2.70 -27.67
CA GLN A 6 42.44 -1.64 -26.72
C GLN A 6 41.10 -2.11 -26.14
N ALA A 7 41.11 -2.41 -24.83
CA ALA A 7 39.88 -2.58 -24.08
C ALA A 7 39.09 -1.26 -24.14
N GLN A 8 37.99 -1.26 -24.88
CA GLN A 8 36.99 -0.18 -24.86
C GLN A 8 36.47 -0.07 -23.44
N GLN A 9 36.94 0.94 -22.73
CA GLN A 9 36.37 1.35 -21.45
C GLN A 9 34.90 1.71 -21.70
N ALA A 10 33.99 0.91 -21.14
CA ALA A 10 32.56 1.24 -21.10
C ALA A 10 32.41 2.66 -20.49
N PRO A 11 31.57 3.53 -21.06
CA PRO A 11 31.38 4.87 -20.53
C PRO A 11 30.94 4.75 -19.07
N ALA A 12 31.74 5.32 -18.18
CA ALA A 12 31.40 5.40 -16.75
C ALA A 12 29.99 6.04 -16.67
N ARG A 13 29.01 5.29 -16.18
CA ARG A 13 27.65 5.81 -15.91
C ARG A 13 27.83 6.98 -14.94
N GLN A 14 27.66 8.19 -15.47
CA GLN A 14 27.64 9.39 -14.62
C GLN A 14 26.54 9.16 -13.56
N PRO A 15 26.83 9.49 -12.28
CA PRO A 15 25.81 9.40 -11.26
C PRO A 15 24.60 10.26 -11.68
N PRO A 16 23.36 9.80 -11.46
CA PRO A 16 22.15 10.50 -11.92
C PRO A 16 21.99 11.90 -11.33
N ILE A 17 22.83 12.27 -10.37
CA ILE A 17 22.88 13.57 -9.71
C ILE A 17 24.34 14.01 -9.63
N ALA A 18 24.75 14.90 -10.52
CA ALA A 18 26.12 15.40 -10.61
C ALA A 18 26.31 16.80 -10.00
N THR A 19 25.21 17.53 -9.73
CA THR A 19 25.28 18.92 -9.27
C THR A 19 24.39 19.17 -8.05
N PRO A 20 24.74 20.17 -7.18
CA PRO A 20 23.87 20.58 -6.07
C PRO A 20 22.45 20.97 -6.51
N ALA A 21 22.31 21.62 -7.66
CA ALA A 21 21.02 22.02 -8.21
C ALA A 21 20.13 20.80 -8.55
N GLN A 22 20.73 19.73 -9.11
CA GLN A 22 20.00 18.47 -9.35
C GLN A 22 19.62 17.78 -8.05
N ALA A 23 20.46 17.85 -7.01
CA ALA A 23 20.18 17.35 -5.68
C ALA A 23 18.98 18.06 -5.06
N HIS A 24 18.93 19.38 -5.11
CA HIS A 24 17.80 20.17 -4.62
C HIS A 24 16.51 19.84 -5.37
N LYS A 25 16.57 19.79 -6.69
CA LYS A 25 15.39 19.43 -7.51
C LYS A 25 14.83 18.05 -7.15
N LEU A 26 15.68 17.03 -7.00
CA LEU A 26 15.24 15.71 -6.59
C LEU A 26 14.59 15.73 -5.20
N ALA A 27 15.17 16.47 -4.25
CA ALA A 27 14.62 16.59 -2.91
C ALA A 27 13.26 17.30 -2.90
N GLU A 28 13.09 18.36 -3.67
CA GLU A 28 11.82 19.06 -3.85
C GLU A 28 10.76 18.14 -4.46
N GLU A 29 11.09 17.42 -5.53
CA GLU A 29 10.21 16.44 -6.15
C GLU A 29 9.80 15.32 -5.18
N MET A 30 10.73 14.83 -4.37
CA MET A 30 10.48 13.82 -3.36
C MET A 30 9.55 14.33 -2.26
N LEU A 31 9.78 15.56 -1.75
CA LEU A 31 8.93 16.19 -0.74
C LEU A 31 7.53 16.43 -1.27
N GLU A 32 7.39 16.92 -2.50
CA GLU A 32 6.09 17.11 -3.15
C GLU A 32 5.31 15.79 -3.25
N VAL A 33 5.95 14.72 -3.72
CA VAL A 33 5.32 13.41 -3.83
C VAL A 33 4.91 12.86 -2.46
N MET A 34 5.76 13.00 -1.43
CA MET A 34 5.43 12.59 -0.07
C MET A 34 4.24 13.37 0.50
N CYS A 35 4.19 14.69 0.33
CA CYS A 35 3.07 15.52 0.78
C CYS A 35 1.75 15.12 0.09
N ASN A 36 1.79 14.96 -1.24
CA ASN A 36 0.62 14.58 -2.01
C ASN A 36 0.12 13.17 -1.65
N LEU A 37 1.03 12.22 -1.48
CA LEU A 37 0.67 10.86 -1.08
C LEU A 37 0.11 10.83 0.35
N LEU A 38 0.69 11.60 1.27
CA LEU A 38 0.20 11.73 2.64
C LEU A 38 -1.22 12.29 2.68
N ALA A 39 -1.52 13.34 1.92
CA ALA A 39 -2.86 13.91 1.85
C ALA A 39 -3.91 12.89 1.36
N VAL A 40 -3.57 12.07 0.36
CA VAL A 40 -4.45 11.00 -0.12
C VAL A 40 -4.65 9.91 0.94
N VAL A 41 -3.59 9.52 1.64
CA VAL A 41 -3.60 8.50 2.70
C VAL A 41 -4.41 8.98 3.91
N GLU A 42 -4.27 10.23 4.33
CA GLU A 42 -5.07 10.83 5.39
C GLU A 42 -6.56 10.85 5.02
N LYS A 43 -6.86 11.27 3.79
CA LYS A 43 -8.24 11.29 3.28
C LYS A 43 -8.85 9.90 3.23
N GLU A 44 -8.11 8.91 2.78
CA GLU A 44 -8.52 7.49 2.80
C GLU A 44 -8.82 7.04 4.23
N THR A 45 -7.93 7.34 5.18
CA THR A 45 -8.08 7.00 6.59
C THR A 45 -9.37 7.58 7.19
N GLU A 46 -9.66 8.86 6.91
CA GLU A 46 -10.88 9.53 7.34
C GLU A 46 -12.15 8.86 6.77
N LEU A 47 -12.14 8.57 5.47
CA LEU A 47 -13.27 7.94 4.79
C LEU A 47 -13.53 6.53 5.32
N VAL A 48 -12.49 5.74 5.55
CA VAL A 48 -12.60 4.40 6.12
C VAL A 48 -13.14 4.46 7.55
N ARG A 49 -12.67 5.37 8.39
CA ARG A 49 -13.19 5.58 9.76
C ARG A 49 -14.66 6.01 9.75
N ALA A 50 -15.08 6.78 8.76
CA ALA A 50 -16.47 7.21 8.59
C ALA A 50 -17.36 6.12 7.95
N GLY A 51 -16.83 4.94 7.61
CA GLY A 51 -17.56 3.86 6.92
C GLY A 51 -17.84 4.13 5.44
N LYS A 52 -17.25 5.17 4.85
CA LYS A 52 -17.44 5.59 3.46
C LYS A 52 -16.50 4.83 2.51
N LEU A 53 -16.59 3.51 2.52
CA LEU A 53 -15.65 2.64 1.81
C LEU A 53 -15.62 2.86 0.30
N ARG A 54 -16.77 3.14 -0.32
CA ARG A 54 -16.85 3.42 -1.77
C ARG A 54 -16.07 4.68 -2.15
N GLU A 55 -16.16 5.73 -1.34
CA GLU A 55 -15.41 6.97 -1.54
C GLU A 55 -13.90 6.75 -1.31
N ALA A 56 -13.53 5.94 -0.31
CA ALA A 56 -12.15 5.56 -0.07
C ALA A 56 -11.55 4.78 -1.26
N MET A 57 -12.29 3.82 -1.82
CA MET A 57 -11.85 3.06 -3.00
C MET A 57 -11.63 3.94 -4.24
N ALA A 58 -12.36 5.05 -4.38
CA ALA A 58 -12.15 5.98 -5.50
C ALA A 58 -10.79 6.67 -5.46
N LEU A 59 -10.10 6.71 -4.31
CA LEU A 59 -8.75 7.27 -4.17
C LEU A 59 -7.63 6.32 -4.64
N GLU A 60 -7.94 5.03 -4.86
CA GLU A 60 -6.94 4.00 -5.14
C GLU A 60 -6.08 4.31 -6.37
N GLN A 61 -6.69 4.79 -7.45
CA GLN A 61 -5.95 5.11 -8.68
C GLN A 61 -4.94 6.24 -8.44
N GLN A 62 -5.35 7.28 -7.73
CA GLN A 62 -4.48 8.42 -7.37
C GLN A 62 -3.35 7.95 -6.45
N LYS A 63 -3.66 7.18 -5.42
CA LYS A 63 -2.70 6.60 -4.49
C LYS A 63 -1.65 5.75 -5.21
N THR A 64 -2.09 4.87 -6.10
CA THR A 64 -1.20 4.03 -6.91
C THR A 64 -0.25 4.85 -7.79
N GLY A 65 -0.75 5.89 -8.44
CA GLY A 65 0.07 6.79 -9.26
C GLY A 65 1.16 7.49 -8.45
N LEU A 66 0.80 8.04 -7.29
CA LEU A 66 1.73 8.70 -6.37
C LEU A 66 2.73 7.72 -5.76
N THR A 67 2.29 6.50 -5.42
CA THR A 67 3.18 5.44 -4.90
C THR A 67 4.26 5.06 -5.91
N ARG A 68 3.93 4.95 -7.19
CA ARG A 68 4.92 4.66 -8.24
C ARG A 68 5.97 5.79 -8.34
N ARG A 69 5.53 7.05 -8.30
CA ARG A 69 6.44 8.22 -8.30
C ARG A 69 7.35 8.21 -7.07
N TYR A 70 6.80 7.92 -5.89
CA TYR A 70 7.55 7.79 -4.65
C TYR A 70 8.63 6.71 -4.71
N VAL A 71 8.27 5.50 -5.18
CA VAL A 71 9.22 4.38 -5.31
C VAL A 71 10.35 4.76 -6.29
N SER A 72 10.03 5.37 -7.43
CA SER A 72 11.03 5.84 -8.40
C SER A 72 11.97 6.88 -7.81
N ALA A 73 11.44 7.83 -7.02
CA ALA A 73 12.26 8.85 -6.35
C ALA A 73 13.19 8.23 -5.28
N ILE A 74 12.71 7.25 -4.51
CA ILE A 74 13.52 6.50 -3.52
C ILE A 74 14.67 5.75 -4.21
N GLU A 75 14.42 5.09 -5.34
CA GLU A 75 15.47 4.37 -6.06
C GLU A 75 16.54 5.34 -6.59
N THR A 76 16.14 6.48 -7.12
CA THR A 76 17.06 7.53 -7.58
C THR A 76 17.88 8.06 -6.40
N LEU A 77 17.24 8.34 -5.26
CA LEU A 77 17.90 8.81 -4.04
C LEU A 77 18.91 7.79 -3.51
N ARG A 78 18.56 6.50 -3.53
CA ARG A 78 19.42 5.41 -3.06
C ARG A 78 20.72 5.33 -3.87
N VAL A 79 20.62 5.45 -5.19
CA VAL A 79 21.78 5.45 -6.09
C VAL A 79 22.67 6.67 -5.88
N ALA A 80 22.07 7.82 -5.55
CA ALA A 80 22.76 9.08 -5.39
C ALA A 80 23.21 9.38 -3.94
N GLN A 81 22.89 8.52 -2.98
CA GLN A 81 23.03 8.79 -1.55
C GLN A 81 24.46 9.17 -1.13
N GLU A 82 25.48 8.47 -1.64
CA GLU A 82 26.88 8.74 -1.30
C GLU A 82 27.31 10.12 -1.82
N HIS A 83 26.93 10.44 -3.04
CA HIS A 83 27.22 11.74 -3.64
C HIS A 83 26.47 12.88 -2.94
N LEU A 84 25.19 12.70 -2.62
CA LEU A 84 24.39 13.66 -1.87
C LEU A 84 24.94 13.92 -0.47
N ALA A 85 25.46 12.90 0.20
CA ALA A 85 26.10 13.06 1.51
C ALA A 85 27.33 13.98 1.46
N GLN A 86 28.04 14.05 0.33
CA GLN A 86 29.19 14.93 0.13
C GLN A 86 28.79 16.33 -0.32
N VAL A 87 27.80 16.44 -1.20
CA VAL A 87 27.42 17.70 -1.86
C VAL A 87 26.38 18.51 -1.08
N ALA A 88 25.44 17.83 -0.40
CA ALA A 88 24.34 18.46 0.29
C ALA A 88 23.91 17.66 1.54
N PRO A 89 24.77 17.52 2.57
CA PRO A 89 24.49 16.70 3.74
C PRO A 89 23.26 17.16 4.53
N ASP A 90 23.06 18.47 4.66
CA ASP A 90 21.91 19.04 5.39
C ASP A 90 20.59 18.73 4.68
N LEU A 91 20.57 18.79 3.36
CA LEU A 91 19.43 18.44 2.54
C LEU A 91 19.08 16.94 2.71
N LEU A 92 20.08 16.08 2.68
CA LEU A 92 19.91 14.65 2.89
C LEU A 92 19.38 14.34 4.30
N ALA A 93 19.87 15.03 5.33
CA ALA A 93 19.40 14.88 6.71
C ALA A 93 17.95 15.35 6.86
N SER A 94 17.57 16.46 6.23
CA SER A 94 16.20 16.97 6.21
C SER A 94 15.26 15.97 5.51
N LEU A 95 15.65 15.46 4.35
CA LEU A 95 14.87 14.50 3.59
C LEU A 95 14.65 13.18 4.36
N LYS A 96 15.66 12.69 5.08
CA LYS A 96 15.54 11.52 5.96
C LYS A 96 14.51 11.74 7.07
N ARG A 97 14.52 12.90 7.73
CA ARG A 97 13.51 13.24 8.77
C ARG A 97 12.09 13.27 8.22
N HIS A 98 11.88 13.90 7.06
CA HIS A 98 10.57 13.92 6.41
C HIS A 98 10.11 12.50 6.02
N HIS A 99 11.04 11.68 5.53
CA HIS A 99 10.76 10.28 5.20
C HIS A 99 10.34 9.44 6.42
N GLU A 100 10.99 9.62 7.56
CA GLU A 100 10.64 8.94 8.82
C GLU A 100 9.23 9.32 9.29
N THR A 101 8.91 10.62 9.28
CA THR A 101 7.56 11.12 9.60
C THR A 101 6.52 10.52 8.64
N PHE A 102 6.81 10.55 7.34
CA PHE A 102 5.95 9.97 6.32
C PHE A 102 5.69 8.46 6.55
N ARG A 103 6.72 7.69 6.87
CA ARG A 103 6.58 6.26 7.20
C ARG A 103 5.70 6.03 8.43
N ALA A 104 5.82 6.85 9.46
CA ALA A 104 4.98 6.76 10.66
C ALA A 104 3.50 6.96 10.31
N MET A 105 3.18 7.95 9.46
CA MET A 105 1.81 8.20 9.01
C MET A 105 1.25 7.07 8.15
N LEU A 106 2.07 6.50 7.26
CA LEU A 106 1.69 5.30 6.50
C LEU A 106 1.36 4.11 7.41
N GLN A 107 2.13 3.93 8.49
CA GLN A 107 1.88 2.86 9.46
C GLN A 107 0.54 3.04 10.17
N ILE A 108 0.16 4.27 10.51
CA ILE A 108 -1.14 4.60 11.10
C ILE A 108 -2.27 4.24 10.11
N ASN A 109 -2.15 4.63 8.84
CA ASN A 109 -3.12 4.29 7.81
C ASN A 109 -3.27 2.77 7.66
N LEU A 110 -2.16 2.04 7.56
CA LEU A 110 -2.17 0.58 7.46
C LEU A 110 -2.92 -0.07 8.62
N THR A 111 -2.72 0.41 9.84
CA THR A 111 -3.40 -0.08 11.04
C THR A 111 -4.92 0.15 10.95
N VAL A 112 -5.34 1.33 10.48
CA VAL A 112 -6.77 1.67 10.31
C VAL A 112 -7.42 0.77 9.25
N LEU A 113 -6.76 0.58 8.10
CA LEU A 113 -7.26 -0.28 7.03
C LEU A 113 -7.35 -1.75 7.48
N ALA A 114 -6.35 -2.26 8.18
CA ALA A 114 -6.34 -3.62 8.72
C ALA A 114 -7.50 -3.83 9.72
N THR A 115 -7.74 -2.84 10.59
CA THR A 115 -8.85 -2.88 11.56
C THR A 115 -10.20 -2.88 10.84
N ALA A 116 -10.40 -2.00 9.85
CA ALA A 116 -11.62 -1.95 9.06
C ALA A 116 -11.88 -3.27 8.31
N HIS A 117 -10.84 -3.87 7.75
CA HIS A 117 -10.92 -5.17 7.09
C HIS A 117 -11.35 -6.28 8.07
N ALA A 118 -10.74 -6.35 9.25
CA ALA A 118 -11.08 -7.35 10.27
C ALA A 118 -12.53 -7.21 10.75
N VAL A 119 -13.01 -5.97 10.95
CA VAL A 119 -14.42 -5.68 11.31
C VAL A 119 -15.36 -6.15 10.18
N SER A 120 -15.05 -5.82 8.94
CA SER A 120 -15.86 -6.22 7.77
C SER A 120 -15.96 -7.74 7.64
N GLU A 121 -14.85 -8.46 7.82
CA GLU A 121 -14.84 -9.92 7.83
C GLU A 121 -15.65 -10.51 8.99
N GLY A 122 -15.60 -9.90 10.16
CA GLY A 122 -16.39 -10.29 11.33
C GLY A 122 -17.90 -10.17 11.06
N ILE A 123 -18.32 -9.05 10.47
CA ILE A 123 -19.71 -8.81 10.07
C ILE A 123 -20.18 -9.86 9.04
N LEU A 124 -19.40 -10.08 7.99
CA LEU A 124 -19.74 -11.06 6.95
C LEU A 124 -19.89 -12.48 7.52
N ARG A 125 -18.99 -12.89 8.42
CA ARG A 125 -19.11 -14.19 9.11
C ARG A 125 -20.36 -14.26 9.98
N GLY A 126 -20.65 -13.20 10.74
CA GLY A 126 -21.86 -13.13 11.57
C GLY A 126 -23.14 -13.25 10.76
N VAL A 127 -23.25 -12.48 9.65
CA VAL A 127 -24.40 -12.54 8.74
C VAL A 127 -24.55 -13.94 8.14
N ASN A 128 -23.46 -14.54 7.66
CA ASN A 128 -23.49 -15.87 7.07
C ASN A 128 -23.95 -16.93 8.08
N THR A 129 -23.46 -16.87 9.31
CA THR A 129 -23.87 -17.76 10.41
C THR A 129 -25.37 -17.60 10.72
N GLU A 130 -25.87 -16.36 10.78
CA GLU A 130 -27.29 -16.10 11.04
C GLU A 130 -28.19 -16.57 9.90
N VAL A 131 -27.76 -16.35 8.64
CA VAL A 131 -28.49 -16.87 7.45
C VAL A 131 -28.53 -18.40 7.48
N GLN A 132 -27.43 -19.06 7.79
CA GLN A 132 -27.37 -20.50 7.93
C GLN A 132 -28.30 -20.99 9.06
N ARG A 133 -28.30 -20.30 10.22
CA ARG A 133 -29.18 -20.64 11.35
C ARG A 133 -30.65 -20.52 10.98
N ARG A 134 -31.04 -19.47 10.25
CA ARG A 134 -32.45 -19.30 9.78
C ARG A 134 -32.85 -20.30 8.73
N ASN A 135 -31.93 -20.74 7.90
CA ASN A 135 -32.16 -21.73 6.86
C ASN A 135 -32.12 -23.19 7.39
N MET A 136 -31.70 -23.41 8.64
CA MET A 136 -31.82 -24.72 9.29
C MET A 136 -33.27 -24.94 9.69
N PRO A 137 -33.96 -25.94 9.12
CA PRO A 137 -35.32 -26.28 9.54
C PRO A 137 -35.28 -26.77 10.97
N ASN A 138 -36.05 -26.12 11.85
CA ASN A 138 -36.27 -26.56 13.24
C ASN A 138 -37.28 -27.72 13.26
N THR A 139 -37.01 -28.79 12.51
CA THR A 139 -37.86 -29.96 12.48
C THR A 139 -37.39 -30.96 13.53
N TYR A 140 -38.25 -31.26 14.48
CA TYR A 140 -38.08 -32.38 15.37
C TYR A 140 -38.70 -33.64 14.69
N THR A 141 -38.04 -34.78 14.83
CA THR A 141 -38.60 -36.04 14.41
C THR A 141 -39.82 -36.41 15.32
N ALA A 142 -40.69 -37.29 14.89
CA ALA A 142 -41.82 -37.77 15.69
C ALA A 142 -41.38 -38.36 17.03
N ALA A 143 -40.11 -38.71 17.22
CA ALA A 143 -39.51 -39.19 18.46
C ALA A 143 -38.89 -38.07 19.32
N GLY A 144 -39.13 -36.78 19.02
CA GLY A 144 -38.63 -35.64 19.80
C GLY A 144 -37.13 -35.36 19.64
N GLN A 145 -36.46 -36.05 18.70
CA GLN A 145 -35.02 -35.80 18.42
C GLN A 145 -34.89 -34.76 17.32
N ARG A 146 -33.85 -33.96 17.44
CA ARG A 146 -33.51 -32.95 16.43
C ARG A 146 -33.15 -33.63 15.11
N ALA A 147 -33.90 -33.38 14.06
CA ALA A 147 -33.62 -33.94 12.74
C ALA A 147 -32.27 -33.39 12.25
N THR A 148 -31.34 -34.32 11.97
CA THR A 148 -30.07 -33.94 11.30
C THR A 148 -30.41 -33.53 9.87
N PRO A 149 -30.00 -32.32 9.44
CA PRO A 149 -30.22 -31.88 8.07
C PRO A 149 -29.45 -32.82 7.12
N GLY A 150 -30.15 -33.39 6.15
CA GLY A 150 -29.50 -34.10 5.06
C GLY A 150 -28.59 -33.18 4.25
N PRO A 151 -27.66 -33.75 3.45
CA PRO A 151 -26.72 -32.97 2.66
C PRO A 151 -27.48 -32.09 1.65
N ARG A 152 -27.70 -30.82 1.99
CA ARG A 152 -28.21 -29.83 1.05
C ARG A 152 -27.02 -29.18 0.37
N HIS A 153 -27.08 -29.08 -0.94
CA HIS A 153 -26.16 -28.28 -1.72
C HIS A 153 -26.22 -26.82 -1.23
N ILE A 154 -25.30 -26.46 -0.32
CA ILE A 154 -25.08 -25.09 0.06
C ILE A 154 -24.23 -24.53 -1.07
N THR A 155 -24.83 -23.74 -1.94
CA THR A 155 -24.07 -22.93 -2.92
C THR A 155 -23.29 -21.89 -2.13
N PRO A 156 -21.95 -21.94 -2.07
CA PRO A 156 -21.20 -20.91 -1.38
C PRO A 156 -21.42 -19.58 -2.08
N LEU A 157 -21.72 -18.53 -1.29
CA LEU A 157 -21.72 -17.18 -1.79
C LEU A 157 -20.29 -16.87 -2.28
N ALA A 158 -20.11 -16.86 -3.60
CA ALA A 158 -18.85 -16.49 -4.22
C ALA A 158 -18.64 -14.99 -3.97
N VAL A 159 -17.84 -14.66 -2.96
CA VAL A 159 -17.31 -13.30 -2.79
C VAL A 159 -16.19 -13.16 -3.81
N SER A 160 -16.46 -12.44 -4.88
CA SER A 160 -15.44 -12.09 -5.87
C SER A 160 -14.38 -11.23 -5.18
N ARG A 161 -13.22 -11.82 -4.96
CA ARG A 161 -12.04 -11.15 -4.42
C ARG A 161 -11.23 -10.61 -5.60
N SER A 162 -11.58 -9.41 -6.06
CA SER A 162 -10.69 -8.63 -6.93
C SER A 162 -9.76 -7.82 -6.04
N LEU A 163 -8.52 -8.21 -6.00
CA LEU A 163 -7.37 -7.43 -5.50
C LEU A 163 -6.83 -6.57 -6.62
#